data_714a6051973a52b75f1d2b719864df90
#
_entry.id   714a6051973a52b75f1d2b719864df90
#
_cell.length_a   1.000
_cell.length_b   1.000
_cell.length_c   1.000
_cell.angle_alpha   90.00
_cell.angle_beta   90.00
_cell.angle_gamma   90.00
#
_symmetry.space_group_name_H-M   'P 1'
#
loop_
_entity.id
_entity.type
_entity.pdbx_description
1 polymer ?
#
loop_
_entity_poly.entity_id
_entity_poly.type
_entity_poly.pdbx_seq_one_letter_code
_entity_poly.pdbx_strand_id
1 'polypeptide(L)'
;LDADLDKETQTFWSVAVRYLRKRLDKDQVLIPNVIDDVTTTKVDDQVMQLVFPGEEPLKLSASALTTFYNNQYLYFLRYVLGLEELESIHPDARHHGTYLHRVFERVMGDSSSENFDDKLEKAIAQTNQEQPFELLYTEDQESRLSRQILEDIARSTASVLRDNAAVKVEREEAKFDLLLANSIKITGIIDRVDRLTDGALGVVDYKSGKNVFDIQKFYNGLSP
;
A
#
# COMPACT_ATOMS: atom_id res chain seq x y z
N LEU A 1 -5.04 24.52 14.26
CA LEU A 1 -5.09 23.76 15.54
C LEU A 1 -4.96 24.65 16.78
N ASP A 2 -4.84 25.98 16.62
CA ASP A 2 -4.51 26.89 17.72
C ASP A 2 -5.69 27.70 18.27
N ALA A 3 -6.92 27.44 17.86
CA ALA A 3 -8.02 28.33 18.21
C ALA A 3 -8.81 27.97 19.47
N ASP A 4 -8.60 26.81 20.07
CA ASP A 4 -9.45 26.29 21.16
C ASP A 4 -8.71 25.83 22.45
N LEU A 5 -7.40 26.07 22.57
CA LEU A 5 -6.70 25.77 23.82
C LEU A 5 -6.83 26.94 24.79
N ASP A 6 -7.33 26.64 26.01
CA ASP A 6 -7.42 27.66 27.06
C ASP A 6 -6.01 28.23 27.41
N LYS A 7 -5.99 29.42 27.98
CA LYS A 7 -4.74 30.11 28.32
C LYS A 7 -3.86 29.33 29.30
N GLU A 8 -4.42 28.51 30.18
CA GLU A 8 -3.64 27.70 31.12
C GLU A 8 -2.93 26.56 30.40
N THR A 9 -3.60 25.88 29.48
CA THR A 9 -3.02 24.80 28.65
C THR A 9 -1.94 25.35 27.75
N GLN A 10 -2.14 26.52 27.11
CA GLN A 10 -1.11 27.19 26.31
C GLN A 10 0.12 27.55 27.15
N THR A 11 -0.09 28.05 28.38
CA THR A 11 0.99 28.40 29.30
C THR A 11 1.76 27.16 29.74
N PHE A 12 1.08 26.06 30.06
CA PHE A 12 1.69 24.80 30.43
C PHE A 12 2.60 24.28 29.31
N TRP A 13 2.09 24.20 28.09
CA TRP A 13 2.86 23.70 26.95
C TRP A 13 4.04 24.60 26.60
N SER A 14 3.90 25.93 26.71
CA SER A 14 5.00 26.85 26.45
C SER A 14 6.14 26.69 27.47
N VAL A 15 5.81 26.46 28.74
CA VAL A 15 6.77 26.18 29.80
C VAL A 15 7.43 24.82 29.60
N ALA A 16 6.65 23.80 29.29
CA ALA A 16 7.17 22.45 29.01
C ALA A 16 8.15 22.42 27.82
N VAL A 17 7.78 23.06 26.71
CA VAL A 17 8.64 23.17 25.51
C VAL A 17 9.93 23.93 25.84
N ARG A 18 9.85 25.06 26.60
CA ARG A 18 11.00 25.84 27.01
C ARG A 18 11.94 25.03 27.92
N TYR A 19 11.37 24.25 28.84
CA TYR A 19 12.14 23.37 29.72
C TYR A 19 12.84 22.26 28.95
N LEU A 20 12.14 21.61 28.05
CA LEU A 20 12.69 20.55 27.21
C LEU A 20 13.79 21.09 26.28
N ARG A 21 13.60 22.23 25.63
CA ARG A 21 14.63 22.89 24.81
C ARG A 21 15.90 23.15 25.63
N LYS A 22 15.75 23.74 26.81
CA LYS A 22 16.89 24.05 27.68
C LYS A 22 17.65 22.79 28.15
N ARG A 23 16.97 21.67 28.30
CA ARG A 23 17.58 20.39 28.67
C ARG A 23 18.28 19.74 27.48
N LEU A 24 17.68 19.78 26.31
CA LEU A 24 18.25 19.22 25.07
C LEU A 24 19.45 20.06 24.55
N ASP A 25 19.42 21.39 24.68
CA ASP A 25 20.57 22.25 24.41
C ASP A 25 21.77 21.89 25.28
N LYS A 26 21.51 21.51 26.54
CA LYS A 26 22.54 21.09 27.47
C LYS A 26 23.19 19.77 27.10
N ASP A 27 22.43 18.89 26.47
CA ASP A 27 22.86 17.54 26.04
C ASP A 27 23.35 17.54 24.56
N GLN A 28 23.50 18.73 23.95
CA GLN A 28 23.91 18.93 22.53
C GLN A 28 23.04 18.18 21.51
N VAL A 29 21.79 17.90 21.85
CA VAL A 29 20.84 17.31 20.91
C VAL A 29 20.29 18.39 20.00
N LEU A 30 20.63 18.35 18.73
CA LEU A 30 20.04 19.22 17.70
C LEU A 30 18.58 18.86 17.54
N ILE A 31 17.68 19.70 18.10
CA ILE A 31 16.26 19.64 17.76
C ILE A 31 16.09 20.50 16.50
N PRO A 32 15.66 19.92 15.38
CA PRO A 32 15.28 20.75 14.24
C PRO A 32 14.16 21.69 14.69
N ASN A 33 14.24 22.97 14.34
CA ASN A 33 13.17 23.93 14.57
C ASN A 33 11.93 23.50 13.78
N VAL A 34 11.07 22.74 14.42
CA VAL A 34 9.84 22.20 13.81
C VAL A 34 8.75 23.28 13.63
N ILE A 35 9.01 24.51 14.08
CA ILE A 35 7.97 25.59 14.17
C ILE A 35 8.35 26.84 13.36
N ASP A 36 9.46 26.85 12.65
CA ASP A 36 9.66 27.98 11.75
C ASP A 36 8.84 27.74 10.49
N ASP A 37 7.92 28.67 10.25
CA ASP A 37 7.17 28.92 9.03
C ASP A 37 7.57 27.97 7.90
N VAL A 38 6.71 27.02 7.60
CA VAL A 38 6.79 26.31 6.34
C VAL A 38 6.50 27.36 5.26
N THR A 39 7.46 28.24 5.04
CA THR A 39 7.46 29.07 3.85
C THR A 39 7.46 28.07 2.70
N THR A 40 6.37 28.06 1.94
CA THR A 40 6.28 27.32 0.68
C THR A 40 7.39 27.84 -0.22
N THR A 41 8.57 27.26 -0.09
CA THR A 41 9.70 27.55 -0.97
C THR A 41 9.32 26.96 -2.34
N LYS A 42 9.16 27.80 -3.32
CA LYS A 42 9.00 27.31 -4.69
C LYS A 42 10.26 26.53 -5.06
N VAL A 43 10.08 25.32 -5.54
CA VAL A 43 11.19 24.54 -6.08
C VAL A 43 11.73 25.27 -7.29
N ASP A 44 13.04 25.35 -7.39
CA ASP A 44 13.72 25.99 -8.53
C ASP A 44 13.31 25.34 -9.85
N ASP A 45 13.07 26.14 -10.88
CA ASP A 45 12.67 25.66 -12.21
C ASP A 45 13.70 24.68 -12.80
N GLN A 46 14.99 24.84 -12.51
CA GLN A 46 16.02 23.89 -12.94
C GLN A 46 15.85 22.51 -12.28
N VAL A 47 15.51 22.49 -10.98
CA VAL A 47 15.23 21.26 -10.27
C VAL A 47 13.94 20.62 -10.80
N MET A 48 12.91 21.43 -11.08
CA MET A 48 11.68 20.93 -11.69
C MET A 48 11.92 20.32 -13.06
N GLN A 49 12.76 20.90 -13.90
CA GLN A 49 13.12 20.32 -15.21
C GLN A 49 13.93 19.02 -15.10
N LEU A 50 14.75 18.85 -14.05
CA LEU A 50 15.46 17.60 -13.79
C LEU A 50 14.51 16.47 -13.38
N VAL A 51 13.50 16.78 -12.57
CA VAL A 51 12.55 15.82 -12.04
C VAL A 51 11.44 15.51 -13.07
N PHE A 52 11.03 16.53 -13.81
CA PHE A 52 9.95 16.45 -14.82
C PHE A 52 10.44 17.04 -16.15
N PRO A 53 11.27 16.33 -16.91
CA PRO A 53 11.83 16.86 -18.16
C PRO A 53 10.82 17.18 -19.25
N GLY A 54 9.56 16.74 -19.11
CA GLY A 54 8.47 17.06 -20.01
C GLY A 54 8.47 16.32 -21.35
N GLU A 55 9.48 15.53 -21.64
CA GLU A 55 9.61 14.78 -22.90
C GLU A 55 8.77 13.49 -22.91
N GLU A 56 8.50 12.94 -21.73
CA GLU A 56 7.65 11.76 -21.58
C GLU A 56 6.41 12.05 -20.73
N PRO A 57 5.31 11.31 -20.95
CA PRO A 57 4.13 11.39 -20.07
C PRO A 57 4.48 11.05 -18.63
N LEU A 58 3.94 11.81 -17.68
CA LEU A 58 4.09 11.52 -16.25
C LEU A 58 3.45 10.17 -15.91
N LYS A 59 4.26 9.22 -15.46
CA LYS A 59 3.80 7.88 -15.05
C LYS A 59 3.29 7.93 -13.61
N LEU A 60 2.03 7.59 -13.41
CA LEU A 60 1.39 7.53 -12.09
C LEU A 60 0.75 6.18 -11.85
N SER A 61 0.97 5.62 -10.68
CA SER A 61 0.19 4.48 -10.20
C SER A 61 -1.07 4.95 -9.46
N ALA A 62 -2.06 4.08 -9.29
CA ALA A 62 -3.25 4.36 -8.48
C ALA A 62 -2.87 4.76 -7.04
N SER A 63 -1.89 4.09 -6.46
CA SER A 63 -1.37 4.41 -5.12
C SER A 63 -0.67 5.78 -5.08
N ALA A 64 0.06 6.15 -6.13
CA ALA A 64 0.68 7.47 -6.25
C ALA A 64 -0.37 8.58 -6.30
N LEU A 65 -1.43 8.39 -7.09
CA LEU A 65 -2.57 9.32 -7.14
C LEU A 65 -3.25 9.45 -5.78
N THR A 66 -3.58 8.34 -5.14
CA THR A 66 -4.19 8.34 -3.80
C THR A 66 -3.31 9.06 -2.78
N THR A 67 -1.99 8.82 -2.82
CA THR A 67 -1.05 9.50 -1.94
C THR A 67 -1.02 11.01 -2.21
N PHE A 68 -1.03 11.42 -3.48
CA PHE A 68 -1.05 12.84 -3.85
C PHE A 68 -2.32 13.55 -3.33
N TYR A 69 -3.49 12.93 -3.48
CA TYR A 69 -4.74 13.51 -2.97
C TYR A 69 -4.78 13.62 -1.45
N ASN A 70 -4.26 12.62 -0.75
CA ASN A 70 -4.28 12.58 0.71
C ASN A 70 -3.18 13.42 1.34
N ASN A 71 -1.98 13.42 0.76
CA ASN A 71 -0.81 14.11 1.30
C ASN A 71 0.23 14.36 0.20
N GLN A 72 0.21 15.58 -0.36
CA GLN A 72 1.13 16.00 -1.44
C GLN A 72 2.60 15.96 -1.02
N TYR A 73 2.89 16.24 0.27
CA TYR A 73 4.25 16.19 0.78
C TYR A 73 4.79 14.75 0.83
N LEU A 74 3.95 13.81 1.27
CA LEU A 74 4.30 12.38 1.25
C LEU A 74 4.49 11.86 -0.19
N TYR A 75 3.65 12.32 -1.13
CA TYR A 75 3.83 12.03 -2.55
C TYR A 75 5.20 12.51 -3.04
N PHE A 76 5.57 13.75 -2.73
CA PHE A 76 6.86 14.32 -3.11
C PHE A 76 8.02 13.48 -2.55
N LEU A 77 7.97 13.10 -1.27
CA LEU A 77 9.02 12.29 -0.66
C LEU A 77 9.15 10.91 -1.31
N ARG A 78 8.03 10.21 -1.51
CA ARG A 78 8.04 8.82 -2.00
C ARG A 78 8.23 8.71 -3.50
N TYR A 79 7.49 9.50 -4.28
CA TYR A 79 7.39 9.31 -5.74
C TYR A 79 8.27 10.28 -6.54
N VAL A 80 8.62 11.42 -5.97
CA VAL A 80 9.52 12.38 -6.62
C VAL A 80 10.96 12.18 -6.15
N LEU A 81 11.19 12.11 -4.83
CA LEU A 81 12.52 11.90 -4.27
C LEU A 81 12.92 10.43 -4.15
N GLY A 82 11.99 9.49 -4.31
CA GLY A 82 12.26 8.05 -4.20
C GLY A 82 12.67 7.61 -2.78
N LEU A 83 12.22 8.32 -1.75
CA LEU A 83 12.53 7.95 -0.38
C LEU A 83 11.65 6.77 0.03
N GLU A 84 12.27 5.72 0.52
CA GLU A 84 11.61 4.53 1.04
C GLU A 84 11.66 4.52 2.57
N GLU A 85 10.59 4.01 3.19
CA GLU A 85 10.62 3.71 4.62
C GLU A 85 11.55 2.52 4.87
N LEU A 86 12.26 2.53 6.00
CA LEU A 86 13.04 1.37 6.40
C LEU A 86 12.11 0.16 6.51
N GLU A 87 12.49 -0.94 5.88
CA GLU A 87 11.73 -2.18 5.96
C GLU A 87 11.64 -2.64 7.41
N SER A 88 10.43 -3.01 7.84
CA SER A 88 10.22 -3.61 9.14
C SER A 88 10.83 -5.01 9.14
N ILE A 89 11.55 -5.35 10.21
CA ILE A 89 12.05 -6.71 10.44
C ILE A 89 10.88 -7.67 10.72
N HIS A 90 9.77 -7.14 11.26
CA HIS A 90 8.56 -7.92 11.56
C HIS A 90 7.51 -7.78 10.44
N PRO A 91 6.74 -8.85 10.18
CA PRO A 91 5.69 -8.79 9.17
C PRO A 91 4.61 -7.76 9.54
N ASP A 92 4.28 -6.88 8.62
CA ASP A 92 3.24 -5.87 8.74
C ASP A 92 2.03 -6.20 7.83
N ALA A 93 1.01 -5.34 7.85
CA ALA A 93 -0.21 -5.54 7.06
C ALA A 93 0.05 -5.60 5.54
N ARG A 94 1.11 -4.96 5.03
CA ARG A 94 1.50 -5.04 3.61
C ARG A 94 2.05 -6.42 3.28
N HIS A 95 2.93 -6.94 4.14
CA HIS A 95 3.48 -8.29 4.00
C HIS A 95 2.37 -9.35 4.05
N HIS A 96 1.39 -9.18 4.96
CA HIS A 96 0.22 -10.06 5.04
C HIS A 96 -0.61 -10.03 3.75
N GLY A 97 -0.87 -8.83 3.22
CA GLY A 97 -1.56 -8.67 1.94
C GLY A 97 -0.82 -9.35 0.80
N THR A 98 0.47 -9.04 0.64
CA THR A 98 1.30 -9.60 -0.43
C THR A 98 1.41 -11.13 -0.34
N TYR A 99 1.49 -11.69 0.87
CA TYR A 99 1.47 -13.14 1.09
C TYR A 99 0.18 -13.79 0.55
N LEU A 100 -0.99 -13.26 0.93
CA LEU A 100 -2.27 -13.78 0.49
C LEU A 100 -2.46 -13.64 -1.03
N HIS A 101 -2.08 -12.49 -1.60
CA HIS A 101 -2.07 -12.29 -3.05
C HIS A 101 -1.23 -13.36 -3.76
N ARG A 102 -0.02 -13.62 -3.27
CA ARG A 102 0.88 -14.63 -3.86
C ARG A 102 0.30 -16.04 -3.78
N VAL A 103 -0.36 -16.40 -2.69
CA VAL A 103 -1.03 -17.69 -2.57
C VAL A 103 -2.16 -17.81 -3.59
N PHE A 104 -3.05 -16.80 -3.68
CA PHE A 104 -4.18 -16.85 -4.62
C PHE A 104 -3.76 -16.77 -6.08
N GLU A 105 -2.75 -15.99 -6.42
CA GLU A 105 -2.14 -15.98 -7.75
C GLU A 105 -1.73 -17.40 -8.18
N ARG A 106 -1.00 -18.11 -7.31
CA ARG A 106 -0.56 -19.49 -7.59
C ARG A 106 -1.70 -20.49 -7.73
N VAL A 107 -2.70 -20.39 -6.85
CA VAL A 107 -3.87 -21.30 -6.89
C VAL A 107 -4.66 -21.10 -8.18
N MET A 108 -4.91 -19.85 -8.54
CA MET A 108 -5.77 -19.53 -9.69
C MET A 108 -5.02 -19.66 -11.01
N GLY A 109 -3.71 -19.43 -11.04
CA GLY A 109 -2.85 -19.62 -12.23
C GLY A 109 -2.51 -21.06 -12.53
N ASP A 110 -2.71 -21.97 -11.57
CA ASP A 110 -2.46 -23.40 -11.80
C ASP A 110 -3.55 -24.04 -12.65
N SER A 111 -3.24 -24.22 -13.94
CA SER A 111 -4.12 -24.86 -14.92
C SER A 111 -4.08 -26.40 -14.89
N SER A 112 -3.38 -27.01 -13.94
CA SER A 112 -3.33 -28.47 -13.78
C SER A 112 -4.73 -29.05 -13.46
N SER A 113 -4.87 -30.35 -13.67
CA SER A 113 -6.11 -31.06 -13.32
C SER A 113 -6.18 -31.49 -11.84
N GLU A 114 -5.24 -31.03 -11.02
CA GLU A 114 -5.22 -31.31 -9.58
C GLU A 114 -6.48 -30.77 -8.89
N ASN A 115 -6.82 -31.37 -7.76
CA ASN A 115 -7.89 -30.85 -6.90
C ASN A 115 -7.55 -29.45 -6.40
N PHE A 116 -8.57 -28.60 -6.26
CA PHE A 116 -8.40 -27.22 -5.80
C PHE A 116 -7.72 -27.13 -4.41
N ASP A 117 -8.09 -28.03 -3.50
CA ASP A 117 -7.50 -28.05 -2.15
C ASP A 117 -6.01 -28.46 -2.20
N ASP A 118 -5.63 -29.38 -3.08
CA ASP A 118 -4.22 -29.77 -3.28
C ASP A 118 -3.40 -28.62 -3.88
N LYS A 119 -3.97 -27.88 -4.83
CA LYS A 119 -3.36 -26.68 -5.39
C LYS A 119 -3.14 -25.62 -4.32
N LEU A 120 -4.10 -25.41 -3.44
CA LEU A 120 -4.02 -24.45 -2.35
C LEU A 120 -2.88 -24.81 -1.38
N GLU A 121 -2.82 -26.05 -0.91
CA GLU A 121 -1.76 -26.46 0.03
C GLU A 121 -0.37 -26.37 -0.62
N LYS A 122 -0.27 -26.70 -1.91
CA LYS A 122 0.97 -26.54 -2.68
C LYS A 122 1.36 -25.06 -2.82
N ALA A 123 0.40 -24.17 -3.10
CA ALA A 123 0.62 -22.74 -3.21
C ALA A 123 1.08 -22.13 -1.88
N ILE A 124 0.46 -22.52 -0.77
CA ILE A 124 0.86 -22.13 0.59
C ILE A 124 2.29 -22.59 0.87
N ALA A 125 2.60 -23.86 0.61
CA ALA A 125 3.93 -24.41 0.86
C ALA A 125 5.02 -23.69 0.03
N GLN A 126 4.75 -23.40 -1.23
CA GLN A 126 5.65 -22.66 -2.10
C GLN A 126 5.85 -21.21 -1.64
N THR A 127 4.77 -20.54 -1.23
CA THR A 127 4.84 -19.15 -0.76
C THR A 127 5.63 -19.07 0.55
N ASN A 128 5.48 -20.04 1.44
CA ASN A 128 6.26 -20.11 2.68
C ASN A 128 7.78 -20.23 2.46
N GLN A 129 8.21 -20.75 1.31
CA GLN A 129 9.63 -20.92 0.95
C GLN A 129 10.17 -19.75 0.11
N GLU A 130 9.30 -18.81 -0.28
CA GLU A 130 9.71 -17.66 -1.10
C GLU A 130 10.21 -16.51 -0.22
N GLN A 131 11.29 -15.85 -0.67
CA GLN A 131 11.72 -14.60 -0.06
C GLN A 131 10.79 -13.45 -0.44
N PRO A 132 10.45 -12.53 0.47
CA PRO A 132 10.97 -12.42 1.85
C PRO A 132 10.18 -13.22 2.90
N PHE A 133 9.11 -13.94 2.53
CA PHE A 133 8.19 -14.58 3.48
C PHE A 133 8.85 -15.64 4.37
N GLU A 134 9.77 -16.42 3.81
CA GLU A 134 10.51 -17.42 4.59
C GLU A 134 11.19 -16.78 5.79
N LEU A 135 11.89 -15.67 5.61
CA LEU A 135 12.57 -14.96 6.71
C LEU A 135 11.58 -14.28 7.65
N LEU A 136 10.66 -13.48 7.09
CA LEU A 136 9.72 -12.68 7.85
C LEU A 136 8.85 -13.50 8.81
N TYR A 137 8.48 -14.72 8.42
CA TYR A 137 7.54 -15.55 9.20
C TYR A 137 8.20 -16.70 9.96
N THR A 138 9.52 -16.72 10.05
CA THR A 138 10.25 -17.75 10.83
C THR A 138 11.08 -17.19 11.99
N GLU A 139 11.32 -15.88 12.02
CA GLU A 139 12.25 -15.23 12.91
C GLU A 139 11.87 -15.42 14.39
N ASP A 140 10.62 -15.19 14.75
CA ASP A 140 10.13 -15.28 16.12
C ASP A 140 8.79 -16.03 16.23
N GLN A 141 8.29 -16.18 17.46
CA GLN A 141 7.05 -16.90 17.72
C GLN A 141 5.81 -16.14 17.22
N GLU A 142 5.81 -14.80 17.30
CA GLU A 142 4.70 -13.96 16.85
C GLU A 142 4.56 -13.99 15.33
N SER A 143 5.67 -13.90 14.62
CA SER A 143 5.74 -14.03 13.17
C SER A 143 5.24 -15.39 12.69
N ARG A 144 5.62 -16.47 13.38
CA ARG A 144 5.12 -17.82 13.07
C ARG A 144 3.63 -17.96 13.32
N LEU A 145 3.09 -17.36 14.38
CA LEU A 145 1.65 -17.35 14.63
C LEU A 145 0.92 -16.56 13.55
N SER A 146 1.46 -15.41 13.16
CA SER A 146 0.90 -14.59 12.05
C SER A 146 0.82 -15.38 10.76
N ARG A 147 1.84 -16.18 10.43
CA ARG A 147 1.82 -17.09 9.27
C ARG A 147 0.69 -18.11 9.37
N GLN A 148 0.53 -18.77 10.51
CA GLN A 148 -0.55 -19.75 10.70
C GLN A 148 -1.93 -19.13 10.49
N ILE A 149 -2.14 -17.90 11.01
CA ILE A 149 -3.39 -17.16 10.82
C ILE A 149 -3.60 -16.85 9.32
N LEU A 150 -2.56 -16.45 8.60
CA LEU A 150 -2.66 -16.17 7.15
C LEU A 150 -2.98 -17.44 6.34
N GLU A 151 -2.38 -18.56 6.68
CA GLU A 151 -2.71 -19.86 6.07
C GLU A 151 -4.17 -20.24 6.30
N ASP A 152 -4.70 -20.03 7.51
CA ASP A 152 -6.11 -20.28 7.82
C ASP A 152 -7.06 -19.31 7.11
N ILE A 153 -6.67 -18.04 6.98
CA ILE A 153 -7.38 -17.06 6.15
C ILE A 153 -7.39 -17.51 4.68
N ALA A 154 -6.25 -17.95 4.16
CA ALA A 154 -6.15 -18.44 2.79
C ALA A 154 -7.08 -19.63 2.55
N ARG A 155 -7.11 -20.63 3.45
CA ARG A 155 -8.01 -21.79 3.36
C ARG A 155 -9.48 -21.38 3.42
N SER A 156 -9.84 -20.49 4.33
CA SER A 156 -11.22 -19.98 4.47
C SER A 156 -11.67 -19.21 3.24
N THR A 157 -10.81 -18.34 2.71
CA THR A 157 -11.12 -17.55 1.49
C THR A 157 -11.18 -18.44 0.25
N ALA A 158 -10.30 -19.43 0.16
CA ALA A 158 -10.26 -20.39 -0.94
C ALA A 158 -11.58 -21.19 -1.08
N SER A 159 -12.25 -21.50 0.03
CA SER A 159 -13.56 -22.18 -0.02
C SER A 159 -14.61 -21.33 -0.75
N VAL A 160 -14.60 -20.02 -0.53
CA VAL A 160 -15.50 -19.08 -1.24
C VAL A 160 -15.15 -18.98 -2.72
N LEU A 161 -13.85 -18.96 -3.05
CA LEU A 161 -13.39 -18.91 -4.45
C LEU A 161 -13.73 -20.18 -5.21
N ARG A 162 -13.63 -21.34 -4.57
CA ARG A 162 -14.00 -22.64 -5.16
C ARG A 162 -15.48 -22.70 -5.52
N ASP A 163 -16.35 -22.18 -4.67
CA ASP A 163 -17.79 -22.19 -4.88
C ASP A 163 -18.22 -21.25 -6.04
N ASN A 164 -17.38 -20.31 -6.41
CA ASN A 164 -17.54 -19.43 -7.56
C ASN A 164 -16.92 -19.99 -8.86
N ALA A 165 -16.66 -21.28 -8.96
CA ALA A 165 -15.95 -21.96 -10.06
C ALA A 165 -16.65 -21.89 -11.45
N ALA A 166 -17.83 -21.28 -11.56
CA ALA A 166 -18.46 -20.97 -12.86
C ALA A 166 -17.75 -19.84 -13.64
N VAL A 167 -16.75 -19.22 -13.05
CA VAL A 167 -15.99 -18.09 -13.61
C VAL A 167 -14.70 -18.63 -14.21
N LYS A 168 -14.46 -18.30 -15.48
CA LYS A 168 -13.16 -18.59 -16.11
C LYS A 168 -12.21 -17.44 -15.82
N VAL A 169 -11.08 -17.74 -15.17
CA VAL A 169 -9.99 -16.78 -15.03
C VAL A 169 -9.41 -16.49 -16.42
N GLU A 170 -9.43 -15.23 -16.80
CA GLU A 170 -8.93 -14.77 -18.10
C GLU A 170 -7.48 -14.29 -18.01
N ARG A 171 -7.15 -13.55 -16.94
CA ARG A 171 -5.82 -13.03 -16.65
C ARG A 171 -5.60 -12.86 -15.15
N GLU A 172 -4.37 -13.06 -14.73
CA GLU A 172 -3.87 -12.74 -13.39
C GLU A 172 -2.73 -11.74 -13.49
N GLU A 173 -2.55 -10.92 -12.46
CA GLU A 173 -1.52 -9.87 -12.41
C GLU A 173 -1.48 -9.06 -13.72
N ALA A 174 -2.68 -8.71 -14.23
CA ALA A 174 -2.82 -8.05 -15.53
C ALA A 174 -2.33 -6.61 -15.47
N LYS A 175 -1.14 -6.37 -16.04
CA LYS A 175 -0.59 -5.03 -16.17
C LYS A 175 -1.41 -4.22 -17.18
N PHE A 176 -1.70 -2.97 -16.84
CA PHE A 176 -2.33 -2.03 -17.75
C PHE A 176 -1.63 -0.68 -17.77
N ASP A 177 -1.72 -0.04 -18.90
CA ASP A 177 -1.24 1.31 -19.15
C ASP A 177 -2.36 2.10 -19.82
N LEU A 178 -2.75 3.22 -19.23
CA LEU A 178 -3.75 4.13 -19.76
C LEU A 178 -3.16 5.51 -19.95
N LEU A 179 -3.12 5.99 -21.19
CA LEU A 179 -2.66 7.34 -21.50
C LEU A 179 -3.85 8.33 -21.42
N LEU A 180 -3.75 9.29 -20.49
CA LEU A 180 -4.72 10.36 -20.32
C LEU A 180 -4.15 11.66 -20.91
N ALA A 181 -4.91 12.27 -21.82
CA ALA A 181 -4.63 13.62 -22.37
C ALA A 181 -3.18 13.83 -22.87
N ASN A 182 -2.53 12.79 -23.39
CA ASN A 182 -1.17 12.75 -23.95
C ASN A 182 -0.03 13.15 -22.99
N SER A 183 -0.33 13.45 -21.72
CA SER A 183 0.67 13.93 -20.75
C SER A 183 0.73 13.12 -19.46
N ILE A 184 -0.28 12.30 -19.19
CA ILE A 184 -0.34 11.46 -17.98
C ILE A 184 -0.59 10.02 -18.38
N LYS A 185 0.30 9.12 -17.93
CA LYS A 185 0.18 7.69 -18.12
C LYS A 185 -0.14 7.04 -16.78
N ILE A 186 -1.36 6.49 -16.66
CA ILE A 186 -1.73 5.70 -15.49
C ILE A 186 -1.31 4.25 -15.72
N THR A 187 -0.54 3.71 -14.79
CA THR A 187 -0.09 2.33 -14.81
C THR A 187 -0.61 1.59 -13.59
N GLY A 188 -0.87 0.30 -13.72
CA GLY A 188 -1.31 -0.51 -12.61
C GLY A 188 -1.28 -1.99 -12.93
N ILE A 189 -1.61 -2.77 -11.91
CA ILE A 189 -1.78 -4.21 -11.98
C ILE A 189 -3.17 -4.51 -11.46
N ILE A 190 -3.92 -5.30 -12.20
CA ILE A 190 -5.21 -5.84 -11.78
C ILE A 190 -4.94 -7.24 -11.28
N ASP A 191 -5.31 -7.55 -10.05
CA ASP A 191 -5.02 -8.85 -9.42
C ASP A 191 -5.57 -10.02 -10.25
N ARG A 192 -6.84 -9.92 -10.68
CA ARG A 192 -7.45 -10.94 -11.53
C ARG A 192 -8.56 -10.36 -12.42
N VAL A 193 -8.61 -10.83 -13.65
CA VAL A 193 -9.72 -10.57 -14.59
C VAL A 193 -10.42 -11.89 -14.91
N ASP A 194 -11.70 -11.94 -14.63
CA ASP A 194 -12.55 -13.10 -14.86
C ASP A 194 -13.48 -12.86 -16.05
N ARG A 195 -13.74 -13.91 -16.82
CA ARG A 195 -14.83 -13.92 -17.81
C ARG A 195 -16.06 -14.58 -17.20
N LEU A 196 -17.12 -13.80 -17.10
CA LEU A 196 -18.40 -14.25 -16.57
C LEU A 196 -19.16 -15.09 -17.61
N THR A 197 -20.19 -15.80 -17.16
CA THR A 197 -21.01 -16.71 -17.99
C THR A 197 -21.74 -15.99 -19.11
N ASP A 198 -22.07 -14.71 -18.94
CA ASP A 198 -22.69 -13.83 -19.95
C ASP A 198 -21.69 -13.20 -20.92
N GLY A 199 -20.38 -13.51 -20.76
CA GLY A 199 -19.28 -12.95 -21.56
C GLY A 199 -18.74 -11.62 -21.05
N ALA A 200 -19.31 -11.02 -20.00
CA ALA A 200 -18.78 -9.82 -19.37
C ALA A 200 -17.43 -10.10 -18.69
N LEU A 201 -16.66 -9.05 -18.46
CA LEU A 201 -15.41 -9.11 -17.69
C LEU A 201 -15.66 -8.65 -16.26
N GLY A 202 -15.25 -9.47 -15.31
CA GLY A 202 -15.19 -9.16 -13.90
C GLY A 202 -13.77 -8.79 -13.50
N VAL A 203 -13.60 -7.71 -12.73
CA VAL A 203 -12.32 -7.33 -12.14
C VAL A 203 -12.37 -7.69 -10.67
N VAL A 204 -11.40 -8.48 -10.23
CA VAL A 204 -11.27 -8.93 -8.84
C VAL A 204 -10.00 -8.32 -8.26
N ASP A 205 -10.14 -7.76 -7.05
CA ASP A 205 -9.06 -7.20 -6.26
C ASP A 205 -9.11 -7.83 -4.86
N TYR A 206 -8.00 -8.42 -4.42
CA TYR A 206 -7.92 -9.08 -3.13
C TYR A 206 -7.56 -8.09 -2.03
N LYS A 207 -8.41 -7.95 -1.03
CA LYS A 207 -8.18 -7.04 0.11
C LYS A 207 -8.14 -7.81 1.42
N SER A 208 -7.01 -7.75 2.10
CA SER A 208 -6.81 -8.33 3.44
C SER A 208 -7.17 -7.37 4.58
N GLY A 209 -7.40 -6.10 4.29
CA GLY A 209 -7.68 -5.05 5.29
C GLY A 209 -9.16 -4.84 5.58
N LYS A 210 -9.44 -4.11 6.66
CA LYS A 210 -10.80 -3.71 7.07
C LYS A 210 -11.39 -2.55 6.23
N ASN A 211 -10.72 -2.12 5.17
CA ASN A 211 -11.22 -1.04 4.34
C ASN A 211 -12.44 -1.50 3.55
N VAL A 212 -13.60 -1.11 4.02
CA VAL A 212 -14.85 -1.31 3.29
C VAL A 212 -14.91 -0.29 2.17
N PHE A 213 -15.21 -0.75 0.95
CA PHE A 213 -15.48 0.13 -0.18
C PHE A 213 -16.65 1.06 0.17
N ASP A 214 -16.40 2.35 0.22
CA ASP A 214 -17.42 3.36 0.52
C ASP A 214 -18.04 3.85 -0.78
N ILE A 215 -19.21 3.29 -1.10
CA ILE A 215 -19.97 3.63 -2.30
C ILE A 215 -20.31 5.13 -2.37
N GLN A 216 -20.59 5.78 -1.24
CA GLN A 216 -20.92 7.21 -1.22
C GLN A 216 -19.70 8.06 -1.55
N LYS A 217 -18.54 7.71 -1.00
CA LYS A 217 -17.28 8.39 -1.34
C LYS A 217 -16.94 8.23 -2.82
N PHE A 218 -17.13 7.03 -3.37
CA PHE A 218 -16.91 6.75 -4.78
C PHE A 218 -17.81 7.63 -5.67
N TYR A 219 -19.13 7.66 -5.42
CA TYR A 219 -20.06 8.49 -6.20
C TYR A 219 -19.80 9.99 -6.04
N ASN A 220 -19.29 10.42 -4.89
CA ASN A 220 -18.96 11.82 -4.63
C ASN A 220 -17.57 12.21 -5.16
N GLY A 221 -16.84 11.32 -5.82
CA GLY A 221 -15.48 11.56 -6.32
C GLY A 221 -14.45 11.80 -5.20
N LEU A 222 -14.74 11.36 -3.97
CA LEU A 222 -13.88 11.50 -2.80
C LEU A 222 -13.01 10.25 -2.56
N SER A 223 -13.17 9.23 -3.37
CA SER A 223 -12.35 8.02 -3.37
C SER A 223 -11.87 7.78 -4.80
N PRO A 224 -10.58 7.54 -5.00
CA PRO A 224 -10.04 7.15 -6.30
C PRO A 224 -10.57 5.78 -6.73
#